data_246b5c51e16bc200ba4d81e736c76675
#
_entry.id   246b5c51e16bc200ba4d81e736c76675
#
_cell.length_a   1.000
_cell.length_b   1.000
_cell.length_c   1.000
_cell.angle_alpha   90.00
_cell.angle_beta   90.00
_cell.angle_gamma   90.00
#
_symmetry.space_group_name_H-M   'P 1'
#
loop_
_entity.id
_entity.type
_entity.pdbx_description
1 polymer ?
#
loop_
_entity_poly.entity_id
_entity_poly.type
_entity_poly.pdbx_seq_one_letter_code
_entity_poly.pdbx_strand_id
1 'polypeptide(L)'
;MSPSGSNYSTMTRQPRSAWSLSAQSRRGFLASLSLAGIFGATNTRTTRGSGVLKFGLTPVFLTNDLELLTKLEAYLSRKTGRAVQLVQRRTYEEITTLLLSGEMTAAWTCGYPLVQHADLLALVAVPVWNGKPLYRSYIVVPPDRIAATIDDLRGDLHAFSDPNSNSGFLVTAALLAERRLRPEQFFRRTFFTYGHRNVVRAVASGLAQSGSVDGYVWEVMASIEPALTSQTKVIRRSELLGFPPIACLAAQAQSEDVVTLQDALVTMPNDADGREVLHLLRLDGFAKEPMSLFDPIAAKMRLVRSLNS
;
A
#
# COMPACT_ATOMS: atom_id res chain seq x y z
N MET A 1 -42.86 -35.84 29.66
CA MET A 1 -43.32 -36.85 28.73
C MET A 1 -42.28 -36.98 27.63
N SER A 2 -41.36 -37.90 27.75
CA SER A 2 -40.61 -38.52 26.67
C SER A 2 -41.50 -39.64 26.07
N PRO A 3 -41.19 -40.32 24.93
CA PRO A 3 -39.83 -40.71 24.48
C PRO A 3 -39.65 -40.90 22.93
N SER A 4 -38.42 -41.26 22.60
CA SER A 4 -37.98 -42.29 21.62
C SER A 4 -38.06 -41.92 20.14
N GLY A 5 -37.16 -42.32 19.29
CA GLY A 5 -36.18 -43.40 19.32
C GLY A 5 -35.21 -43.35 18.12
N SER A 6 -34.12 -43.92 18.39
CA SER A 6 -33.03 -44.46 17.57
C SER A 6 -33.41 -45.09 16.23
N ASN A 7 -32.51 -45.02 15.26
CA ASN A 7 -32.09 -46.24 14.53
C ASN A 7 -30.70 -46.08 13.91
N TYR A 8 -29.82 -46.93 14.39
CA TYR A 8 -28.54 -47.34 13.77
C TYR A 8 -28.86 -48.22 12.56
N SER A 9 -28.06 -48.12 11.53
CA SER A 9 -27.85 -49.28 10.62
C SER A 9 -26.40 -49.27 10.12
N THR A 10 -25.78 -50.35 10.47
CA THR A 10 -24.42 -50.84 10.24
C THR A 10 -24.26 -51.53 8.88
N MET A 11 -22.98 -51.64 8.48
CA MET A 11 -22.36 -52.68 7.60
C MET A 11 -22.51 -52.45 6.08
N THR A 12 -21.42 -52.53 5.31
CA THR A 12 -20.57 -53.75 5.15
C THR A 12 -19.23 -53.40 4.47
N ARG A 13 -18.21 -54.17 4.89
CA ARG A 13 -16.86 -54.24 4.29
C ARG A 13 -16.81 -55.27 3.15
N GLN A 14 -15.78 -55.04 2.26
CA GLN A 14 -14.93 -56.02 1.55
C GLN A 14 -15.18 -56.20 0.05
N PRO A 15 -14.21 -56.76 -0.73
CA PRO A 15 -12.78 -56.93 -0.51
C PRO A 15 -11.85 -56.54 -1.70
N ARG A 16 -10.57 -56.68 -1.42
CA ARG A 16 -9.38 -56.57 -2.30
C ARG A 16 -9.41 -57.61 -3.44
N SER A 17 -8.87 -57.24 -4.63
CA SER A 17 -8.26 -58.22 -5.54
C SER A 17 -6.90 -57.71 -6.02
N ALA A 18 -5.89 -58.47 -5.64
CA ALA A 18 -4.53 -58.42 -6.15
C ALA A 18 -4.48 -59.16 -7.49
N TRP A 19 -3.76 -58.61 -8.45
CA TRP A 19 -3.25 -59.43 -9.57
C TRP A 19 -1.78 -59.14 -9.80
N SER A 20 -1.08 -60.20 -9.99
CA SER A 20 0.30 -60.56 -9.93
C SER A 20 1.13 -60.12 -11.14
N LEU A 21 2.42 -60.02 -10.84
CA LEU A 21 3.60 -60.01 -11.70
C LEU A 21 3.58 -60.93 -12.92
N SER A 22 4.12 -60.45 -14.05
CA SER A 22 4.86 -61.33 -14.93
C SER A 22 6.06 -60.58 -15.53
N ALA A 23 7.23 -61.08 -15.17
CA ALA A 23 8.53 -60.73 -15.79
C ALA A 23 8.67 -61.48 -17.11
N GLN A 24 9.14 -60.79 -18.14
CA GLN A 24 9.81 -61.47 -19.27
C GLN A 24 11.01 -60.63 -19.74
N SER A 25 12.16 -61.25 -19.58
CA SER A 25 13.48 -60.89 -20.15
C SER A 25 13.55 -61.33 -21.60
N ARG A 26 14.30 -60.58 -22.44
CA ARG A 26 15.33 -61.07 -23.39
C ARG A 26 15.94 -59.93 -24.21
N ARG A 27 17.23 -59.68 -23.91
CA ARG A 27 18.42 -59.73 -24.76
C ARG A 27 18.32 -59.11 -26.17
N GLY A 28 19.11 -58.05 -26.36
CA GLY A 28 20.16 -57.94 -27.33
C GLY A 28 19.81 -57.30 -28.67
N PHE A 29 20.34 -56.09 -28.86
CA PHE A 29 21.05 -55.78 -30.11
C PHE A 29 21.91 -54.51 -29.95
N LEU A 30 23.24 -54.66 -30.04
CA LEU A 30 24.17 -53.59 -30.19
C LEU A 30 24.13 -53.08 -31.63
N ALA A 31 23.82 -51.82 -31.85
CA ALA A 31 24.13 -51.14 -33.08
C ALA A 31 24.62 -49.72 -32.72
N SER A 32 25.92 -49.56 -32.84
CA SER A 32 26.62 -48.30 -32.74
C SER A 32 26.29 -47.41 -33.94
N LEU A 33 25.63 -46.30 -33.71
CA LEU A 33 25.60 -45.19 -34.68
C LEU A 33 26.06 -43.91 -33.99
N SER A 34 27.26 -43.49 -34.36
CA SER A 34 27.79 -42.18 -34.05
C SER A 34 26.98 -41.13 -34.82
N LEU A 35 26.26 -40.30 -34.11
CA LEU A 35 25.65 -39.10 -34.70
C LEU A 35 26.27 -37.85 -34.06
N ALA A 36 26.88 -37.05 -34.93
CA ALA A 36 27.51 -35.80 -34.64
C ALA A 36 26.55 -34.87 -33.88
N GLY A 37 27.03 -34.34 -32.74
CA GLY A 37 26.30 -33.36 -31.95
C GLY A 37 26.14 -32.02 -32.68
N ILE A 38 24.94 -31.70 -33.07
CA ILE A 38 24.55 -30.32 -33.35
C ILE A 38 24.19 -29.71 -32.00
N PHE A 39 25.11 -28.93 -31.42
CA PHE A 39 24.78 -28.02 -30.32
C PHE A 39 23.82 -26.94 -30.84
N GLY A 40 22.55 -27.24 -30.86
CA GLY A 40 21.50 -26.26 -30.97
C GLY A 40 21.50 -25.46 -29.67
N ALA A 41 22.03 -24.23 -29.70
CA ALA A 41 21.77 -23.26 -28.64
C ALA A 41 20.24 -23.06 -28.55
N THR A 42 19.63 -23.79 -27.64
CA THR A 42 18.25 -23.48 -27.24
C THR A 42 18.27 -22.12 -26.57
N ASN A 43 17.95 -21.07 -27.35
CA ASN A 43 17.50 -19.80 -26.81
C ASN A 43 16.31 -20.13 -25.90
N THR A 44 16.54 -20.30 -24.62
CA THR A 44 15.49 -20.24 -23.60
C THR A 44 14.95 -18.81 -23.64
N ARG A 45 14.01 -18.56 -24.54
CA ARG A 45 13.08 -17.44 -24.39
C ARG A 45 12.45 -17.66 -23.02
N THR A 46 12.92 -16.91 -22.04
CA THR A 46 12.21 -16.71 -20.79
C THR A 46 10.80 -16.28 -21.19
N THR A 47 9.82 -17.16 -21.00
CA THR A 47 8.42 -16.82 -21.23
C THR A 47 8.10 -15.70 -20.25
N ARG A 48 8.05 -14.44 -20.75
CA ARG A 48 7.47 -13.32 -20.01
C ARG A 48 6.13 -13.81 -19.47
N GLY A 49 5.97 -13.81 -18.16
CA GLY A 49 4.75 -14.24 -17.52
C GLY A 49 3.54 -13.59 -18.17
N SER A 50 2.56 -14.38 -18.60
CA SER A 50 1.39 -13.93 -19.37
C SER A 50 0.33 -13.21 -18.51
N GLY A 51 0.64 -12.92 -17.23
CA GLY A 51 -0.29 -12.32 -16.29
C GLY A 51 -0.33 -10.77 -16.33
N VAL A 52 -1.43 -10.22 -15.85
CA VAL A 52 -1.60 -8.78 -15.63
C VAL A 52 -0.84 -8.37 -14.36
N LEU A 53 -0.04 -7.30 -14.45
CA LEU A 53 0.62 -6.70 -13.31
C LEU A 53 -0.41 -5.87 -12.53
N LYS A 54 -0.77 -6.30 -11.33
CA LYS A 54 -1.71 -5.57 -10.47
C LYS A 54 -0.97 -4.60 -9.57
N PHE A 55 -1.30 -3.31 -9.69
CA PHE A 55 -0.71 -2.24 -8.92
C PHE A 55 -1.76 -1.59 -8.02
N GLY A 56 -1.61 -1.77 -6.70
CA GLY A 56 -2.53 -1.26 -5.68
C GLY A 56 -2.36 0.23 -5.43
N LEU A 57 -3.48 0.92 -5.22
CA LEU A 57 -3.51 2.33 -4.85
C LEU A 57 -4.33 2.50 -3.57
N THR A 58 -3.69 2.98 -2.49
CA THR A 58 -4.42 3.42 -1.29
C THR A 58 -5.12 4.76 -1.53
N PRO A 59 -6.17 5.11 -0.77
CA PRO A 59 -6.91 6.36 -0.93
C PRO A 59 -6.12 7.62 -0.46
N VAL A 60 -4.79 7.61 -0.60
CA VAL A 60 -3.93 8.79 -0.43
C VAL A 60 -4.13 9.76 -1.58
N PHE A 61 -4.37 9.21 -2.79
CA PHE A 61 -4.51 9.99 -4.00
C PHE A 61 -5.91 10.59 -4.15
N LEU A 62 -5.98 11.63 -4.98
CA LEU A 62 -7.22 12.15 -5.51
C LEU A 62 -7.84 11.10 -6.45
N THR A 63 -8.37 10.03 -5.85
CA THR A 63 -8.85 8.81 -6.53
C THR A 63 -9.96 9.02 -7.56
N ASN A 64 -10.41 10.26 -7.73
CA ASN A 64 -11.45 10.64 -8.70
C ASN A 64 -10.87 11.27 -9.98
N ASP A 65 -9.54 11.32 -10.14
CA ASP A 65 -8.91 11.84 -11.35
C ASP A 65 -8.73 10.71 -12.35
N LEU A 66 -9.73 10.52 -13.21
CA LEU A 66 -9.72 9.51 -14.29
C LEU A 66 -8.57 9.73 -15.26
N GLU A 67 -8.18 10.97 -15.52
CA GLU A 67 -7.07 11.28 -16.41
C GLU A 67 -5.77 10.78 -15.84
N LEU A 68 -5.48 11.08 -14.57
CA LEU A 68 -4.29 10.59 -13.86
C LEU A 68 -4.23 9.06 -13.88
N LEU A 69 -5.32 8.38 -13.53
CA LEU A 69 -5.35 6.92 -13.48
C LEU A 69 -5.11 6.30 -14.85
N THR A 70 -5.77 6.82 -15.88
CA THR A 70 -5.61 6.34 -17.26
C THR A 70 -4.18 6.54 -17.77
N LYS A 71 -3.59 7.72 -17.53
CA LYS A 71 -2.22 8.02 -17.95
C LYS A 71 -1.18 7.18 -17.17
N LEU A 72 -1.37 6.99 -15.86
CA LEU A 72 -0.49 6.16 -15.03
C LEU A 72 -0.52 4.71 -15.49
N GLU A 73 -1.70 4.14 -15.71
CA GLU A 73 -1.86 2.77 -16.20
C GLU A 73 -1.24 2.57 -17.57
N ALA A 74 -1.48 3.48 -18.50
CA ALA A 74 -0.90 3.45 -19.85
C ALA A 74 0.63 3.56 -19.82
N TYR A 75 1.16 4.51 -19.03
CA TYR A 75 2.61 4.69 -18.85
C TYR A 75 3.27 3.42 -18.29
N LEU A 76 2.74 2.90 -17.17
CA LEU A 76 3.30 1.71 -16.54
C LEU A 76 3.20 0.49 -17.47
N SER A 77 2.08 0.32 -18.19
CA SER A 77 1.93 -0.80 -19.15
C SER A 77 2.95 -0.73 -20.26
N ARG A 78 3.17 0.45 -20.83
CA ARG A 78 4.15 0.66 -21.90
C ARG A 78 5.58 0.41 -21.41
N LYS A 79 5.94 0.93 -20.23
CA LYS A 79 7.30 0.84 -19.69
C LYS A 79 7.66 -0.55 -19.20
N THR A 80 6.72 -1.27 -18.62
CA THR A 80 6.94 -2.64 -18.15
C THR A 80 6.79 -3.67 -19.26
N GLY A 81 6.18 -3.31 -20.39
CA GLY A 81 5.85 -4.26 -21.46
C GLY A 81 4.80 -5.30 -21.04
N ARG A 82 4.02 -5.01 -19.98
CA ARG A 82 2.99 -5.86 -19.38
C ARG A 82 1.68 -5.08 -19.31
N ALA A 83 0.56 -5.77 -19.42
CA ALA A 83 -0.71 -5.16 -19.05
C ALA A 83 -0.67 -4.83 -17.55
N VAL A 84 -0.89 -3.57 -17.18
CA VAL A 84 -0.99 -3.12 -15.79
C VAL A 84 -2.46 -2.88 -15.49
N GLN A 85 -2.91 -3.30 -14.32
CA GLN A 85 -4.23 -3.01 -13.79
C GLN A 85 -4.07 -2.25 -12.46
N LEU A 86 -4.62 -1.04 -12.39
CA LEU A 86 -4.70 -0.29 -11.15
C LEU A 86 -5.84 -0.84 -10.28
N VAL A 87 -5.51 -1.17 -9.03
CA VAL A 87 -6.46 -1.72 -8.06
C VAL A 87 -6.66 -0.73 -6.92
N GLN A 88 -7.86 -0.17 -6.83
CA GLN A 88 -8.25 0.75 -5.78
C GLN A 88 -9.13 0.05 -4.74
N ARG A 89 -9.00 0.46 -3.47
CA ARG A 89 -9.85 0.01 -2.36
C ARG A 89 -10.21 1.20 -1.48
N ARG A 90 -11.18 1.00 -0.61
CA ARG A 90 -11.70 2.07 0.27
C ARG A 90 -10.79 2.33 1.47
N THR A 91 -10.06 1.31 1.94
CA THR A 91 -9.23 1.37 3.13
C THR A 91 -7.80 0.96 2.84
N TYR A 92 -6.87 1.38 3.70
CA TYR A 92 -5.48 0.95 3.64
C TYR A 92 -5.33 -0.53 3.98
N GLU A 93 -6.19 -1.04 4.88
CA GLU A 93 -6.20 -2.44 5.27
C GLU A 93 -6.52 -3.37 4.10
N GLU A 94 -7.53 -3.02 3.28
CA GLU A 94 -7.88 -3.82 2.09
C GLU A 94 -6.72 -3.91 1.10
N ILE A 95 -6.02 -2.80 0.81
CA ILE A 95 -4.84 -2.79 -0.07
C ILE A 95 -3.70 -3.60 0.55
N THR A 96 -3.43 -3.41 1.85
CA THR A 96 -2.37 -4.12 2.56
C THR A 96 -2.63 -5.62 2.58
N THR A 97 -3.87 -6.05 2.80
CA THR A 97 -4.27 -7.47 2.78
C THR A 97 -4.04 -8.09 1.41
N LEU A 98 -4.45 -7.42 0.33
CA LEU A 98 -4.23 -7.91 -1.03
C LEU A 98 -2.75 -7.94 -1.41
N LEU A 99 -1.93 -7.02 -0.87
CA LEU A 99 -0.49 -7.04 -1.06
C LEU A 99 0.15 -8.22 -0.32
N LEU A 100 -0.21 -8.43 0.95
CA LEU A 100 0.32 -9.51 1.79
C LEU A 100 -0.12 -10.90 1.31
N SER A 101 -1.29 -11.03 0.69
CA SER A 101 -1.74 -12.29 0.09
C SER A 101 -1.06 -12.62 -1.25
N GLY A 102 -0.27 -11.69 -1.81
CA GLY A 102 0.37 -11.87 -3.10
C GLY A 102 -0.56 -11.66 -4.30
N GLU A 103 -1.76 -11.14 -4.08
CA GLU A 103 -2.70 -10.81 -5.16
C GLU A 103 -2.32 -9.56 -5.95
N MET A 104 -1.35 -8.79 -5.45
CA MET A 104 -0.79 -7.61 -6.10
C MET A 104 0.72 -7.76 -6.30
N THR A 105 1.23 -7.28 -7.43
CA THR A 105 2.68 -7.21 -7.70
C THR A 105 3.35 -6.19 -6.78
N ALA A 106 2.74 -5.02 -6.64
CA ALA A 106 3.15 -3.95 -5.74
C ALA A 106 1.96 -3.05 -5.41
N ALA A 107 2.12 -2.22 -4.39
CA ALA A 107 1.12 -1.21 -4.06
C ALA A 107 1.78 0.09 -3.62
N TRP A 108 1.17 1.21 -3.98
CA TRP A 108 1.43 2.50 -3.38
C TRP A 108 0.68 2.55 -2.05
N THR A 109 1.39 2.34 -0.98
CA THR A 109 0.85 2.20 0.38
C THR A 109 1.28 3.37 1.27
N CYS A 110 1.02 3.27 2.57
CA CYS A 110 1.48 4.23 3.57
C CYS A 110 2.71 3.70 4.32
N GLY A 111 3.51 4.60 4.87
CA GLY A 111 4.67 4.23 5.68
C GLY A 111 4.30 3.44 6.94
N TYR A 112 3.10 3.61 7.50
CA TYR A 112 2.68 2.87 8.70
C TYR A 112 2.44 1.37 8.41
N PRO A 113 1.64 0.95 7.42
CA PRO A 113 1.58 -0.46 7.02
C PRO A 113 2.93 -1.04 6.61
N LEU A 114 3.79 -0.27 5.92
CA LEU A 114 5.13 -0.75 5.57
C LEU A 114 5.94 -1.14 6.80
N VAL A 115 6.03 -0.27 7.82
CA VAL A 115 6.80 -0.59 9.05
C VAL A 115 6.11 -1.63 9.93
N GLN A 116 4.78 -1.73 9.85
CA GLN A 116 4.01 -2.75 10.58
C GLN A 116 4.30 -4.16 10.07
N HIS A 117 4.59 -4.31 8.79
CA HIS A 117 4.85 -5.57 8.10
C HIS A 117 6.26 -5.58 7.46
N ALA A 118 7.25 -4.95 8.14
CA ALA A 118 8.60 -4.78 7.61
C ALA A 118 9.36 -6.10 7.40
N ASP A 119 8.93 -7.18 8.02
CA ASP A 119 9.43 -8.54 7.83
C ASP A 119 8.88 -9.22 6.56
N LEU A 120 7.75 -8.76 6.04
CA LEU A 120 7.06 -9.33 4.88
C LEU A 120 7.11 -8.43 3.65
N LEU A 121 7.32 -7.12 3.82
CA LEU A 121 7.31 -6.15 2.75
C LEU A 121 8.70 -5.59 2.44
N ALA A 122 8.95 -5.32 1.18
CA ALA A 122 10.14 -4.64 0.69
C ALA A 122 9.75 -3.32 0.01
N LEU A 123 10.64 -2.34 0.13
CA LEU A 123 10.51 -1.03 -0.50
C LEU A 123 10.87 -1.14 -1.99
N VAL A 124 9.97 -0.66 -2.86
CA VAL A 124 10.20 -0.60 -4.31
C VAL A 124 10.70 0.78 -4.71
N ALA A 125 9.94 1.82 -4.39
CA ALA A 125 10.32 3.21 -4.67
C ALA A 125 9.60 4.17 -3.71
N VAL A 126 10.14 5.36 -3.55
CA VAL A 126 9.53 6.43 -2.75
C VAL A 126 9.33 7.65 -3.64
N PRO A 127 8.13 8.25 -3.67
CA PRO A 127 7.90 9.50 -4.37
C PRO A 127 8.79 10.62 -3.85
N VAL A 128 9.22 11.49 -4.75
CA VAL A 128 9.99 12.71 -4.46
C VAL A 128 9.06 13.91 -4.62
N TRP A 129 8.95 14.71 -3.59
CA TRP A 129 8.14 15.92 -3.54
C TRP A 129 8.95 17.10 -3.00
N ASN A 130 8.98 18.22 -3.72
CA ASN A 130 9.81 19.36 -3.39
C ASN A 130 11.30 18.97 -3.16
N GLY A 131 11.82 18.12 -4.07
CA GLY A 131 13.19 17.63 -4.07
C GLY A 131 13.55 16.63 -2.97
N LYS A 132 12.57 16.10 -2.22
CA LYS A 132 12.81 15.18 -1.10
C LYS A 132 11.85 13.98 -1.12
N PRO A 133 12.29 12.78 -0.75
CA PRO A 133 11.41 11.61 -0.56
C PRO A 133 10.68 11.66 0.80
N LEU A 134 10.27 12.87 1.21
CA LEU A 134 9.76 13.15 2.54
C LEU A 134 8.51 14.04 2.48
N TYR A 135 7.64 13.89 3.47
CA TYR A 135 6.44 14.69 3.63
C TYR A 135 6.17 14.98 5.12
N ARG A 136 5.07 15.65 5.44
CA ARG A 136 4.64 15.97 6.80
C ARG A 136 3.19 15.57 7.04
N SER A 137 2.86 15.31 8.28
CA SER A 137 1.47 15.30 8.77
C SER A 137 1.07 16.71 9.16
N TYR A 138 -0.14 17.13 8.78
CA TYR A 138 -0.72 18.41 9.19
C TYR A 138 -1.91 18.17 10.13
N ILE A 139 -2.07 19.07 11.11
CA ILE A 139 -3.31 19.22 11.87
C ILE A 139 -4.00 20.47 11.37
N VAL A 140 -5.27 20.31 10.98
CA VAL A 140 -6.08 21.39 10.42
C VAL A 140 -7.30 21.66 11.31
N VAL A 141 -7.71 22.92 11.32
CA VAL A 141 -8.91 23.45 12.04
C VAL A 141 -9.63 24.45 11.13
N PRO A 142 -10.88 24.85 11.43
CA PRO A 142 -11.56 25.97 10.74
C PRO A 142 -10.73 27.26 10.79
N PRO A 143 -10.84 28.16 9.79
CA PRO A 143 -9.94 29.31 9.64
C PRO A 143 -10.08 30.32 10.77
N ASP A 144 -11.26 30.49 11.32
CA ASP A 144 -11.61 31.43 12.39
C ASP A 144 -11.30 30.90 13.81
N ARG A 145 -11.04 29.59 13.94
CA ARG A 145 -10.77 28.98 15.23
C ARG A 145 -9.46 29.48 15.84
N ILE A 146 -9.50 29.96 17.08
CA ILE A 146 -8.32 30.32 17.86
C ILE A 146 -7.72 29.01 18.43
N ALA A 147 -6.74 28.44 17.73
CA ALA A 147 -5.97 27.29 18.17
C ALA A 147 -4.57 27.38 17.54
N ALA A 148 -3.53 27.10 18.31
CA ALA A 148 -2.13 27.14 17.89
C ALA A 148 -1.38 25.83 18.21
N THR A 149 -1.86 25.07 19.19
CA THR A 149 -1.20 23.88 19.70
C THR A 149 -2.16 22.70 19.71
N ILE A 150 -1.63 21.49 19.93
CA ILE A 150 -2.47 20.28 20.10
C ILE A 150 -3.35 20.42 21.34
N ASP A 151 -2.91 21.10 22.39
CA ASP A 151 -3.63 21.21 23.65
C ASP A 151 -4.93 22.01 23.51
N ASP A 152 -4.99 22.94 22.54
CA ASP A 152 -6.19 23.70 22.19
C ASP A 152 -7.29 22.86 21.54
N LEU A 153 -6.95 21.60 21.17
CA LEU A 153 -7.88 20.66 20.54
C LEU A 153 -8.47 19.66 21.53
N ARG A 154 -8.18 19.81 22.83
CA ARG A 154 -8.72 18.92 23.87
C ARG A 154 -10.26 19.00 23.88
N GLY A 155 -10.88 17.82 23.84
CA GLY A 155 -12.34 17.73 23.82
C GLY A 155 -13.00 17.95 22.47
N ASP A 156 -12.22 18.07 21.38
CA ASP A 156 -12.76 18.17 20.03
C ASP A 156 -13.46 16.91 19.53
N LEU A 157 -14.32 17.09 18.55
CA LEU A 157 -14.64 16.06 17.58
C LEU A 157 -13.54 16.11 16.48
N HIS A 158 -12.66 15.10 16.48
CA HIS A 158 -11.48 15.05 15.61
C HIS A 158 -11.64 14.04 14.49
N ALA A 159 -11.35 14.46 13.26
CA ALA A 159 -11.38 13.60 12.07
C ALA A 159 -10.00 13.03 11.77
N PHE A 160 -9.91 11.70 11.67
CA PHE A 160 -8.77 10.97 11.15
C PHE A 160 -9.04 10.47 9.73
N SER A 161 -7.98 10.23 8.94
CA SER A 161 -8.17 9.70 7.58
C SER A 161 -8.45 8.19 7.57
N ASP A 162 -7.58 7.39 8.17
CA ASP A 162 -7.65 5.92 8.18
C ASP A 162 -6.85 5.38 9.39
N PRO A 163 -7.29 4.29 10.06
CA PRO A 163 -6.57 3.70 11.20
C PRO A 163 -5.11 3.31 10.88
N ASN A 164 -4.84 2.95 9.63
CA ASN A 164 -3.52 2.57 9.15
C ASN A 164 -2.76 3.73 8.47
N SER A 165 -3.24 4.96 8.59
CA SER A 165 -2.55 6.13 8.06
C SER A 165 -1.46 6.62 9.01
N ASN A 166 -0.25 6.86 8.48
CA ASN A 166 0.81 7.51 9.24
C ASN A 166 0.43 8.97 9.55
N SER A 167 0.21 9.80 8.53
CA SER A 167 -0.06 11.23 8.69
C SER A 167 -1.46 11.54 9.21
N GLY A 168 -2.45 10.73 8.82
CA GLY A 168 -3.84 10.96 9.19
C GLY A 168 -4.27 10.27 10.49
N PHE A 169 -3.36 9.57 11.18
CA PHE A 169 -3.65 8.94 12.48
C PHE A 169 -2.41 8.80 13.35
N LEU A 170 -1.41 8.00 12.94
CA LEU A 170 -0.29 7.56 13.78
C LEU A 170 0.51 8.74 14.36
N VAL A 171 0.78 9.77 13.57
CA VAL A 171 1.55 10.96 14.00
C VAL A 171 0.85 11.68 15.14
N THR A 172 -0.47 11.88 15.04
CA THR A 172 -1.24 12.52 16.10
C THR A 172 -1.38 11.63 17.34
N ALA A 173 -1.59 10.33 17.13
CA ALA A 173 -1.61 9.36 18.22
C ALA A 173 -0.26 9.32 18.97
N ALA A 174 0.87 9.35 18.25
CA ALA A 174 2.20 9.39 18.85
C ALA A 174 2.46 10.70 19.63
N LEU A 175 2.03 11.84 19.09
CA LEU A 175 2.12 13.13 19.77
C LEU A 175 1.35 13.15 21.11
N LEU A 176 0.22 12.45 21.17
CA LEU A 176 -0.54 12.26 22.42
C LEU A 176 0.13 11.21 23.32
N ALA A 177 0.72 10.17 22.75
CA ALA A 177 1.43 9.13 23.47
C ALA A 177 2.66 9.68 24.23
N GLU A 178 3.35 10.68 23.70
CA GLU A 178 4.40 11.42 24.42
C GLU A 178 3.90 12.04 25.73
N ARG A 179 2.60 12.32 25.82
CA ARG A 179 1.88 12.84 27.00
C ARG A 179 1.19 11.74 27.81
N ARG A 180 1.44 10.48 27.48
CA ARG A 180 0.75 9.31 28.08
C ARG A 180 -0.77 9.34 27.91
N LEU A 181 -1.23 9.89 26.79
CA LEU A 181 -2.65 9.97 26.44
C LEU A 181 -2.92 9.21 25.13
N ARG A 182 -4.09 8.64 25.03
CA ARG A 182 -4.65 8.08 23.79
C ARG A 182 -5.62 9.08 23.16
N PRO A 183 -5.88 8.99 21.85
CA PRO A 183 -6.85 9.87 21.18
C PRO A 183 -8.21 9.90 21.88
N GLU A 184 -8.72 8.76 22.35
CA GLU A 184 -10.02 8.63 23.01
C GLU A 184 -10.07 9.28 24.41
N GLN A 185 -8.91 9.53 25.02
CA GLN A 185 -8.78 10.24 26.30
C GLN A 185 -8.62 11.75 26.12
N PHE A 186 -8.15 12.17 24.95
CA PHE A 186 -7.83 13.55 24.65
C PHE A 186 -8.97 14.26 23.92
N PHE A 187 -9.49 13.63 22.85
CA PHE A 187 -10.61 14.12 22.08
C PHE A 187 -11.92 13.65 22.71
N ARG A 188 -12.98 14.45 22.60
CA ARG A 188 -14.34 14.03 23.04
C ARG A 188 -14.83 12.84 22.22
N ARG A 189 -14.50 12.84 20.91
CA ARG A 189 -14.82 11.78 19.97
C ARG A 189 -13.91 11.86 18.76
N THR A 190 -13.57 10.70 18.20
CA THR A 190 -12.85 10.60 16.94
C THR A 190 -13.65 9.78 15.94
N PHE A 191 -13.42 9.99 14.65
CA PHE A 191 -13.95 9.16 13.59
C PHE A 191 -13.00 9.11 12.39
N PHE A 192 -13.11 8.04 11.59
CA PHE A 192 -12.30 7.86 10.37
C PHE A 192 -13.13 8.21 9.15
N THR A 193 -12.53 8.97 8.24
CA THR A 193 -13.17 9.46 7.01
C THR A 193 -12.82 8.65 5.78
N TYR A 194 -11.85 7.73 5.90
CA TYR A 194 -11.29 6.88 4.85
C TYR A 194 -10.81 7.66 3.63
N GLY A 195 -10.16 8.81 3.88
CA GLY A 195 -9.51 9.63 2.87
C GLY A 195 -9.11 11.00 3.39
N HIS A 196 -7.93 11.48 3.00
CA HIS A 196 -7.41 12.78 3.45
C HIS A 196 -8.27 13.96 2.98
N ARG A 197 -8.77 13.91 1.73
CA ARG A 197 -9.70 14.93 1.22
C ARG A 197 -10.98 15.02 2.05
N ASN A 198 -11.45 13.88 2.56
CA ASN A 198 -12.64 13.83 3.40
C ASN A 198 -12.40 14.44 4.79
N VAL A 199 -11.16 14.34 5.34
CA VAL A 199 -10.77 15.06 6.56
C VAL A 199 -10.89 16.57 6.35
N VAL A 200 -10.33 17.09 5.24
CA VAL A 200 -10.42 18.52 4.91
C VAL A 200 -11.88 18.95 4.77
N ARG A 201 -12.71 18.17 4.08
CA ARG A 201 -14.15 18.43 3.94
C ARG A 201 -14.88 18.42 5.27
N ALA A 202 -14.56 17.46 6.16
CA ALA A 202 -15.20 17.37 7.47
C ALA A 202 -14.90 18.60 8.34
N VAL A 203 -13.67 19.10 8.28
CA VAL A 203 -13.29 20.32 9.00
C VAL A 203 -13.89 21.56 8.34
N ALA A 204 -13.80 21.68 7.02
CA ALA A 204 -14.32 22.81 6.25
C ALA A 204 -15.85 22.98 6.40
N SER A 205 -16.58 21.87 6.53
CA SER A 205 -18.05 21.88 6.72
C SER A 205 -18.49 22.02 8.19
N GLY A 206 -17.55 22.07 9.15
CA GLY A 206 -17.86 22.11 10.58
C GLY A 206 -18.31 20.76 11.16
N LEU A 207 -18.28 19.66 10.38
CA LEU A 207 -18.55 18.31 10.90
C LEU A 207 -17.50 17.87 11.92
N ALA A 208 -16.26 18.29 11.76
CA ALA A 208 -15.16 18.09 12.70
C ALA A 208 -14.58 19.46 13.12
N GLN A 209 -14.16 19.56 14.38
CA GLN A 209 -13.55 20.76 14.94
C GLN A 209 -12.04 20.82 14.65
N SER A 210 -11.45 19.66 14.38
CA SER A 210 -10.06 19.51 13.95
C SER A 210 -9.88 18.21 13.15
N GLY A 211 -8.74 18.07 12.46
CA GLY A 211 -8.45 16.86 11.71
C GLY A 211 -6.97 16.67 11.44
N SER A 212 -6.57 15.41 11.26
CA SER A 212 -5.21 15.02 10.86
C SER A 212 -5.18 14.62 9.40
N VAL A 213 -4.31 15.25 8.62
CA VAL A 213 -4.26 15.08 7.16
C VAL A 213 -2.82 14.94 6.66
N ASP A 214 -2.67 14.30 5.51
CA ASP A 214 -1.43 14.28 4.75
C ASP A 214 -1.13 15.68 4.21
N GLY A 215 0.07 16.21 4.54
CA GLY A 215 0.44 17.55 4.14
C GLY A 215 0.60 17.71 2.64
N TYR A 216 1.11 16.68 1.93
CA TYR A 216 1.16 16.71 0.47
C TYR A 216 -0.25 16.77 -0.13
N VAL A 217 -1.18 15.95 0.36
CA VAL A 217 -2.58 15.98 -0.11
C VAL A 217 -3.20 17.36 0.15
N TRP A 218 -2.99 17.95 1.33
CA TRP A 218 -3.52 19.27 1.65
C TRP A 218 -2.95 20.35 0.72
N GLU A 219 -1.64 20.36 0.46
CA GLU A 219 -0.97 21.34 -0.44
C GLU A 219 -1.44 21.16 -1.90
N VAL A 220 -1.58 19.91 -2.38
CA VAL A 220 -2.15 19.66 -3.71
C VAL A 220 -3.58 20.17 -3.79
N MET A 221 -4.41 19.89 -2.78
CA MET A 221 -5.78 20.41 -2.71
C MET A 221 -5.81 21.94 -2.66
N ALA A 222 -4.87 22.58 -1.98
CA ALA A 222 -4.79 24.05 -1.93
C ALA A 222 -4.56 24.64 -3.34
N SER A 223 -3.87 23.91 -4.21
CA SER A 223 -3.64 24.35 -5.59
C SER A 223 -4.82 24.08 -6.54
N ILE A 224 -5.59 22.98 -6.33
CA ILE A 224 -6.66 22.56 -7.26
C ILE A 224 -8.08 22.84 -6.74
N GLU A 225 -8.26 22.94 -5.44
CA GLU A 225 -9.53 23.19 -4.74
C GLU A 225 -9.37 24.29 -3.67
N PRO A 226 -8.86 25.48 -4.03
CA PRO A 226 -8.57 26.53 -3.05
C PRO A 226 -9.80 26.98 -2.24
N ALA A 227 -10.99 26.94 -2.86
CA ALA A 227 -12.24 27.27 -2.16
C ALA A 227 -12.52 26.33 -0.98
N LEU A 228 -12.14 25.05 -1.08
CA LEU A 228 -12.32 24.08 0.00
C LEU A 228 -11.23 24.25 1.08
N THR A 229 -9.97 24.33 0.68
CA THR A 229 -8.84 24.42 1.61
C THR A 229 -8.81 25.74 2.37
N SER A 230 -9.28 26.86 1.77
CA SER A 230 -9.42 28.14 2.46
C SER A 230 -10.39 28.11 3.65
N GLN A 231 -11.28 27.09 3.70
CA GLN A 231 -12.14 26.83 4.86
C GLN A 231 -11.43 26.05 5.97
N THR A 232 -10.11 25.86 5.84
CA THR A 232 -9.27 25.22 6.86
C THR A 232 -7.96 25.99 7.00
N LYS A 233 -7.34 25.91 8.18
CA LYS A 233 -5.96 26.36 8.37
C LYS A 233 -5.12 25.29 9.06
N VAL A 234 -3.84 25.24 8.69
CA VAL A 234 -2.86 24.36 9.31
C VAL A 234 -2.33 25.00 10.58
N ILE A 235 -2.54 24.35 11.73
CA ILE A 235 -2.01 24.84 13.02
C ILE A 235 -0.73 24.10 13.43
N ARG A 236 -0.49 22.93 12.88
CA ARG A 236 0.70 22.13 13.17
C ARG A 236 1.17 21.39 11.93
N ARG A 237 2.47 21.41 11.72
CA ARG A 237 3.20 20.55 10.78
C ARG A 237 4.13 19.65 11.58
N SER A 238 4.14 18.36 11.30
CA SER A 238 5.06 17.42 11.92
C SER A 238 6.49 17.65 11.43
N GLU A 239 7.46 16.93 11.97
CA GLU A 239 8.75 16.69 11.34
C GLU A 239 8.58 16.03 9.96
N LEU A 240 9.66 16.02 9.17
CA LEU A 240 9.70 15.31 7.90
C LEU A 240 9.75 13.79 8.15
N LEU A 241 8.94 13.04 7.43
CA LEU A 241 8.77 11.59 7.50
C LEU A 241 8.88 11.00 6.09
N GLY A 242 9.28 9.73 5.96
CA GLY A 242 9.31 9.04 4.68
C GLY A 242 7.97 9.12 3.96
N PHE A 243 8.00 9.59 2.71
CA PHE A 243 6.80 9.76 1.88
C PHE A 243 6.08 8.41 1.70
N PRO A 244 4.74 8.36 1.55
CA PRO A 244 4.00 7.12 1.28
C PRO A 244 4.64 6.32 0.13
N PRO A 245 5.16 5.11 0.39
CA PRO A 245 6.02 4.39 -0.54
C PRO A 245 5.27 3.44 -1.46
N ILE A 246 5.93 3.01 -2.53
CA ILE A 246 5.58 1.81 -3.25
C ILE A 246 6.30 0.63 -2.59
N ALA A 247 5.54 -0.42 -2.23
CA ALA A 247 6.03 -1.63 -1.61
C ALA A 247 5.55 -2.88 -2.35
N CYS A 248 6.28 -3.98 -2.19
CA CYS A 248 5.93 -5.30 -2.67
C CYS A 248 6.17 -6.35 -1.57
N LEU A 249 5.79 -7.61 -1.80
CA LEU A 249 6.25 -8.70 -0.94
C LEU A 249 7.77 -8.84 -1.01
N ALA A 250 8.43 -9.00 0.14
CA ALA A 250 9.88 -9.18 0.22
C ALA A 250 10.35 -10.38 -0.61
N ALA A 251 9.58 -11.47 -0.61
CA ALA A 251 9.86 -12.66 -1.42
C ALA A 251 9.80 -12.40 -2.94
N GLN A 252 9.15 -11.32 -3.39
CA GLN A 252 9.01 -10.94 -4.79
C GLN A 252 9.89 -9.75 -5.19
N ALA A 253 10.63 -9.15 -4.28
CA ALA A 253 11.39 -7.91 -4.51
C ALA A 253 12.40 -8.01 -5.67
N GLN A 254 12.91 -9.21 -5.98
CA GLN A 254 13.83 -9.47 -7.08
C GLN A 254 13.16 -10.10 -8.31
N SER A 255 11.83 -10.20 -8.33
CA SER A 255 11.12 -10.68 -9.51
C SER A 255 11.24 -9.70 -10.68
N GLU A 256 11.23 -10.21 -11.91
CA GLU A 256 11.29 -9.39 -13.12
C GLU A 256 10.21 -8.30 -13.13
N ASP A 257 9.00 -8.62 -12.69
CA ASP A 257 7.87 -7.69 -12.63
C ASP A 257 8.13 -6.53 -11.67
N VAL A 258 8.65 -6.80 -10.48
CA VAL A 258 8.94 -5.75 -9.47
C VAL A 258 10.13 -4.90 -9.91
N VAL A 259 11.19 -5.51 -10.42
CA VAL A 259 12.38 -4.78 -10.90
C VAL A 259 12.01 -3.86 -12.07
N THR A 260 11.25 -4.36 -13.05
CA THR A 260 10.81 -3.57 -14.19
C THR A 260 9.86 -2.43 -13.78
N LEU A 261 8.96 -2.69 -12.82
CA LEU A 261 8.12 -1.65 -12.24
C LEU A 261 8.93 -0.58 -11.51
N GLN A 262 9.93 -0.98 -10.71
CA GLN A 262 10.84 -0.05 -10.04
C GLN A 262 11.57 0.84 -11.04
N ASP A 263 12.12 0.24 -12.10
CA ASP A 263 12.83 0.99 -13.15
C ASP A 263 11.89 1.93 -13.91
N ALA A 264 10.65 1.51 -14.19
CA ALA A 264 9.63 2.37 -14.78
C ALA A 264 9.35 3.61 -13.90
N LEU A 265 9.20 3.42 -12.59
CA LEU A 265 8.96 4.51 -11.65
C LEU A 265 10.15 5.46 -11.54
N VAL A 266 11.35 4.94 -11.33
CA VAL A 266 12.56 5.75 -11.12
C VAL A 266 12.96 6.52 -12.38
N THR A 267 12.73 5.95 -13.56
CA THR A 267 13.03 6.61 -14.84
C THR A 267 11.88 7.49 -15.38
N MET A 268 10.78 7.61 -14.65
CA MET A 268 9.59 8.37 -15.03
C MET A 268 9.90 9.81 -15.46
N PRO A 269 10.78 10.59 -14.80
CA PRO A 269 11.12 11.96 -15.22
C PRO A 269 11.79 12.04 -16.60
N ASN A 270 12.41 10.97 -17.06
CA ASN A 270 13.13 10.92 -18.33
C ASN A 270 12.21 10.61 -19.55
N ASP A 271 10.92 10.37 -19.30
CA ASP A 271 9.93 9.97 -20.29
C ASP A 271 8.86 11.06 -20.45
N ALA A 272 8.38 11.32 -21.67
CA ALA A 272 7.40 12.39 -21.91
C ALA A 272 6.07 12.11 -21.21
N ASP A 273 5.51 10.88 -21.39
CA ASP A 273 4.25 10.48 -20.73
C ASP A 273 4.44 10.39 -19.21
N GLY A 274 5.65 9.95 -18.78
CA GLY A 274 6.01 9.92 -17.37
C GLY A 274 6.00 11.32 -16.73
N ARG A 275 6.51 12.33 -17.40
CA ARG A 275 6.44 13.73 -16.91
C ARG A 275 5.01 14.26 -16.82
N GLU A 276 4.13 13.86 -17.74
CA GLU A 276 2.70 14.19 -17.63
C GLU A 276 2.07 13.60 -16.37
N VAL A 277 2.33 12.31 -16.11
CA VAL A 277 1.86 11.64 -14.88
C VAL A 277 2.41 12.35 -13.63
N LEU A 278 3.69 12.67 -13.61
CA LEU A 278 4.31 13.39 -12.49
C LEU A 278 3.71 14.78 -12.28
N HIS A 279 3.43 15.49 -13.37
CA HIS A 279 2.75 16.80 -13.32
C HIS A 279 1.36 16.70 -12.70
N LEU A 280 0.56 15.71 -13.07
CA LEU A 280 -0.75 15.47 -12.47
C LEU A 280 -0.64 15.07 -10.98
N LEU A 281 0.36 14.28 -10.62
CA LEU A 281 0.68 13.91 -9.25
C LEU A 281 1.32 15.05 -8.45
N ARG A 282 1.77 16.14 -9.07
CA ARG A 282 2.57 17.19 -8.41
C ARG A 282 3.81 16.65 -7.72
N LEU A 283 4.46 15.66 -8.34
CA LEU A 283 5.68 15.01 -7.86
C LEU A 283 6.86 15.31 -8.80
N ASP A 284 8.07 15.30 -8.24
CA ASP A 284 9.30 15.47 -9.01
C ASP A 284 9.78 14.15 -9.64
N GLY A 285 9.39 13.01 -9.06
CA GLY A 285 9.80 11.68 -9.50
C GLY A 285 9.64 10.63 -8.40
N PHE A 286 10.40 9.54 -8.57
CA PHE A 286 10.51 8.46 -7.60
C PHE A 286 11.99 8.11 -7.38
N ALA A 287 12.36 7.77 -6.14
CA ALA A 287 13.72 7.40 -5.76
C ALA A 287 13.79 6.01 -5.15
N LYS A 288 14.95 5.35 -5.27
CA LYS A 288 15.29 4.16 -4.48
C LYS A 288 15.85 4.65 -3.15
N GLU A 289 15.19 4.25 -2.07
CA GLU A 289 15.54 4.66 -0.72
C GLU A 289 15.71 3.44 0.19
N PRO A 290 16.52 3.52 1.24
CA PRO A 290 16.64 2.44 2.22
C PRO A 290 15.42 2.41 3.15
N MET A 291 15.12 1.23 3.72
CA MET A 291 14.04 1.06 4.71
C MET A 291 14.20 1.96 5.95
N SER A 292 15.44 2.35 6.30
CA SER A 292 15.74 3.26 7.43
C SER A 292 15.11 4.66 7.27
N LEU A 293 14.71 5.05 6.05
CA LEU A 293 13.90 6.26 5.82
C LEU A 293 12.61 6.27 6.66
N PHE A 294 12.09 5.08 7.00
CA PHE A 294 10.85 4.88 7.75
C PHE A 294 11.07 4.62 9.24
N ASP A 295 12.31 4.63 9.75
CA ASP A 295 12.60 4.44 11.18
C ASP A 295 11.86 5.42 12.10
N PRO A 296 11.68 6.71 11.75
CA PRO A 296 10.88 7.63 12.55
C PRO A 296 9.40 7.20 12.67
N ILE A 297 8.84 6.60 11.62
CA ILE A 297 7.47 6.06 11.63
C ILE A 297 7.40 4.81 12.54
N ALA A 298 8.39 3.91 12.42
CA ALA A 298 8.50 2.73 13.28
C ALA A 298 8.64 3.11 14.77
N ALA A 299 9.38 4.17 15.08
CA ALA A 299 9.50 4.69 16.44
C ALA A 299 8.14 5.17 16.99
N LYS A 300 7.36 5.92 16.18
CA LYS A 300 6.01 6.35 16.56
C LYS A 300 5.07 5.17 16.80
N MET A 301 5.13 4.16 15.93
CA MET A 301 4.34 2.94 16.09
C MET A 301 4.66 2.24 17.42
N ARG A 302 5.95 2.08 17.75
CA ARG A 302 6.36 1.48 19.04
C ARG A 302 5.86 2.29 20.24
N LEU A 303 5.97 3.63 20.17
CA LEU A 303 5.49 4.51 21.23
C LEU A 303 3.98 4.38 21.47
N VAL A 304 3.18 4.37 20.39
CA VAL A 304 1.72 4.21 20.51
C VAL A 304 1.37 2.82 21.06
N ARG A 305 2.06 1.76 20.62
CA ARG A 305 1.84 0.39 21.12
C ARG A 305 2.17 0.24 22.59
N SER A 306 3.20 0.92 23.10
CA SER A 306 3.59 0.85 24.52
C SER A 306 2.56 1.44 25.49
N LEU A 307 1.59 2.20 25.03
CA LEU A 307 0.45 2.65 25.84
C LEU A 307 -0.69 1.63 25.92
N ASN A 308 -0.67 0.60 25.09
CA ASN A 308 -1.70 -0.43 25.03
C ASN A 308 -1.28 -1.74 25.71
N SER A 309 -0.01 -1.80 26.14
CA SER A 309 0.59 -2.87 26.95
C SER A 309 0.56 -2.49 28.44
#